data_e951d2fa4744889cad6d9dc297372099
#
_entry.id   e951d2fa4744889cad6d9dc297372099
#
_cell.length_a   1.000
_cell.length_b   1.000
_cell.length_c   1.000
_cell.angle_alpha   90.00
_cell.angle_beta   90.00
_cell.angle_gamma   90.00
#
_symmetry.space_group_name_H-M   'P 1'
#
loop_
_entity.id
_entity.type
_entity.pdbx_description
1 polymer ?
#
loop_
_entity_poly.entity_id
_entity_poly.type
_entity_poly.pdbx_seq_one_letter_code
_entity_poly.pdbx_strand_id
1 'polypeptide(L)'
;MIRRPMCLLCFLMMLSFGIADLAGIPLIRGNPLPASVQSWIEVHPASEICGEVERYESTEFSQSVYLKKTYLIYHSKKFPINNVRVFLKKEEELKPGMQILVKGILKEVEGPTNPGGFDSSQYYACRHIYYFMKKAVLLKKTSTYSGYHQAMLMVKEKCRQILENTAGKDAPVFDAIVLGEKTGLDPEIRMRYQLAGIVHILAISGLSEESMVLKKR
;
A
#
# COMPACT_ATOMS: atom_id res chain seq x y z
N MET A 1 36.38 -27.02 11.76
CA MET A 1 36.78 -25.60 11.89
C MET A 1 35.74 -24.73 11.21
N ILE A 2 34.76 -24.20 11.94
CA ILE A 2 33.70 -23.32 11.37
C ILE A 2 34.22 -21.90 11.52
N ARG A 3 34.93 -21.41 10.51
CA ARG A 3 35.56 -20.06 10.51
C ARG A 3 34.60 -18.92 10.13
N ARG A 4 33.31 -19.20 9.84
CA ARG A 4 32.34 -18.17 9.42
C ARG A 4 30.99 -18.37 10.13
N PRO A 5 30.86 -17.96 11.39
CA PRO A 5 29.62 -18.16 12.15
C PRO A 5 28.39 -17.50 11.52
N MET A 6 28.58 -16.36 10.83
CA MET A 6 27.50 -15.67 10.12
C MET A 6 26.92 -16.51 8.96
N CYS A 7 27.77 -17.21 8.18
CA CYS A 7 27.28 -18.06 7.10
C CYS A 7 26.47 -19.26 7.64
N LEU A 8 26.90 -19.82 8.77
CA LEU A 8 26.16 -20.90 9.42
C LEU A 8 24.83 -20.43 9.97
N LEU A 9 24.77 -19.23 10.53
CA LEU A 9 23.56 -18.62 11.04
C LEU A 9 22.57 -18.32 9.90
N CYS A 10 23.04 -17.77 8.77
CA CYS A 10 22.21 -17.55 7.58
C CYS A 10 21.69 -18.85 7.01
N PHE A 11 22.54 -19.90 6.96
CA PHE A 11 22.13 -21.22 6.48
C PHE A 11 21.05 -21.86 7.38
N LEU A 12 21.22 -21.79 8.70
CA LEU A 12 20.24 -22.27 9.67
C LEU A 12 18.91 -21.49 9.57
N MET A 13 19.01 -20.19 9.32
CA MET A 13 17.82 -19.34 9.13
C MET A 13 17.08 -19.72 7.84
N MET A 14 17.78 -19.91 6.72
CA MET A 14 17.18 -20.40 5.47
C MET A 14 16.54 -21.78 5.64
N LEU A 15 17.23 -22.68 6.35
CA LEU A 15 16.73 -24.02 6.61
C LEU A 15 15.45 -23.98 7.48
N SER A 16 15.41 -23.10 8.49
CA SER A 16 14.22 -22.93 9.34
C SER A 16 13.02 -22.39 8.56
N PHE A 17 13.23 -21.45 7.63
CA PHE A 17 12.19 -20.98 6.73
C PHE A 17 11.69 -22.09 5.78
N GLY A 18 12.61 -22.87 5.21
CA GLY A 18 12.24 -24.01 4.36
C GLY A 18 11.44 -25.09 5.10
N ILE A 19 11.81 -25.38 6.35
CA ILE A 19 11.07 -26.34 7.18
C ILE A 19 9.68 -25.78 7.54
N ALA A 20 9.57 -24.50 7.86
CA ALA A 20 8.29 -23.86 8.15
C ALA A 20 7.35 -23.91 6.95
N ASP A 21 7.87 -23.68 5.75
CA ASP A 21 7.11 -23.75 4.49
C ASP A 21 6.63 -25.19 4.21
N LEU A 22 7.50 -26.18 4.35
CA LEU A 22 7.17 -27.61 4.23
C LEU A 22 6.16 -28.07 5.29
N ALA A 23 6.19 -27.49 6.50
CA ALA A 23 5.24 -27.75 7.56
C ALA A 23 3.88 -27.05 7.36
N GLY A 24 3.73 -26.26 6.28
CA GLY A 24 2.51 -25.50 6.01
C GLY A 24 2.26 -24.38 7.01
N ILE A 25 3.29 -23.93 7.74
CA ILE A 25 3.17 -22.78 8.64
C ILE A 25 3.18 -21.52 7.80
N PRO A 26 2.08 -20.76 7.72
CA PRO A 26 2.05 -19.55 6.91
C PRO A 26 3.02 -18.51 7.50
N LEU A 27 4.13 -18.26 6.82
CA LEU A 27 5.12 -17.22 7.16
C LEU A 27 4.49 -15.82 7.05
N ILE A 28 3.50 -15.67 6.19
CA ILE A 28 2.66 -14.49 6.08
C ILE A 28 1.37 -14.80 6.82
N ARG A 29 1.00 -13.95 7.77
CA ARG A 29 -0.29 -14.09 8.48
C ARG A 29 -1.42 -14.14 7.46
N GLY A 30 -2.19 -15.21 7.49
CA GLY A 30 -3.37 -15.38 6.66
C GLY A 30 -4.44 -14.31 6.95
N ASN A 31 -5.50 -14.34 6.16
CA ASN A 31 -6.65 -13.43 6.30
C ASN A 31 -7.20 -13.51 7.75
N PRO A 32 -7.27 -12.37 8.48
CA PRO A 32 -7.69 -12.35 9.89
C PRO A 32 -9.18 -12.57 10.09
N LEU A 33 -9.98 -12.54 9.02
CA LEU A 33 -11.42 -12.68 9.13
C LEU A 33 -11.86 -14.13 9.37
N PRO A 34 -12.83 -14.36 10.26
CA PRO A 34 -13.46 -15.66 10.40
C PRO A 34 -14.11 -16.12 9.09
N ALA A 35 -14.07 -17.44 8.82
CA ALA A 35 -14.63 -18.00 7.59
C ALA A 35 -16.11 -17.62 7.34
N SER A 36 -16.90 -17.50 8.41
CA SER A 36 -18.29 -17.06 8.36
C SER A 36 -18.45 -15.62 7.84
N VAL A 37 -17.49 -14.74 8.13
CA VAL A 37 -17.52 -13.36 7.64
C VAL A 37 -16.99 -13.29 6.22
N GLN A 38 -16.01 -14.13 5.86
CA GLN A 38 -15.51 -14.24 4.49
C GLN A 38 -16.61 -14.68 3.54
N SER A 39 -17.31 -15.77 3.85
CA SER A 39 -18.44 -16.25 3.04
C SER A 39 -19.60 -15.23 2.97
N TRP A 40 -19.81 -14.45 4.03
CA TRP A 40 -20.79 -13.38 3.98
C TRP A 40 -20.39 -12.26 2.99
N ILE A 41 -19.11 -11.86 2.96
CA ILE A 41 -18.60 -10.84 2.02
C ILE A 41 -18.78 -11.30 0.56
N GLU A 42 -18.58 -12.59 0.27
CA GLU A 42 -18.77 -13.15 -1.06
C GLU A 42 -20.24 -13.01 -1.54
N VAL A 43 -21.17 -13.25 -0.63
CA VAL A 43 -22.62 -13.14 -0.94
C VAL A 43 -23.10 -11.69 -0.93
N HIS A 44 -22.56 -10.86 -0.04
CA HIS A 44 -22.96 -9.46 0.16
C HIS A 44 -21.75 -8.53 -0.04
N PRO A 45 -21.33 -8.30 -1.28
CA PRO A 45 -20.11 -7.52 -1.55
C PRO A 45 -20.23 -6.04 -1.14
N ALA A 46 -21.46 -5.51 -1.02
CA ALA A 46 -21.70 -4.14 -0.57
C ALA A 46 -21.52 -4.03 0.95
N SER A 47 -20.35 -3.60 1.38
CA SER A 47 -19.97 -3.56 2.78
C SER A 47 -19.59 -2.15 3.22
N GLU A 48 -19.67 -1.89 4.52
CA GLU A 48 -19.24 -0.64 5.14
C GLU A 48 -17.98 -0.90 5.96
N ILE A 49 -16.94 -0.09 5.74
CA ILE A 49 -15.71 -0.15 6.49
C ILE A 49 -15.37 1.21 7.10
N CYS A 50 -14.80 1.16 8.29
CA CYS A 50 -14.26 2.32 8.98
C CYS A 50 -12.75 2.12 9.14
N GLY A 51 -11.95 3.14 8.86
CA GLY A 51 -10.50 3.06 9.02
C GLY A 51 -9.85 4.43 9.05
N GLU A 52 -8.57 4.43 9.42
CA GLU A 52 -7.72 5.63 9.44
C GLU A 52 -6.97 5.73 8.10
N VAL A 53 -7.03 6.90 7.48
CA VAL A 53 -6.29 7.19 6.24
C VAL A 53 -4.79 7.19 6.55
N GLU A 54 -4.05 6.29 5.91
CA GLU A 54 -2.60 6.25 5.99
C GLU A 54 -1.97 7.11 4.91
N ARG A 55 -2.38 6.86 3.66
CA ARG A 55 -1.96 7.61 2.48
C ARG A 55 -3.03 7.55 1.40
N TYR A 56 -2.94 8.44 0.44
CA TYR A 56 -3.78 8.41 -0.75
C TYR A 56 -2.93 8.68 -2.00
N GLU A 57 -3.37 8.15 -3.11
CA GLU A 57 -2.80 8.36 -4.43
C GLU A 57 -3.94 8.84 -5.34
N SER A 58 -3.79 10.00 -5.95
CA SER A 58 -4.76 10.51 -6.92
C SER A 58 -4.20 10.34 -8.32
N THR A 59 -5.01 9.76 -9.19
CA THR A 59 -4.78 9.67 -10.63
C THR A 59 -5.86 10.47 -11.34
N GLU A 60 -5.67 10.83 -12.59
CA GLU A 60 -6.66 11.61 -13.37
C GLU A 60 -8.08 11.04 -13.34
N PHE A 61 -8.24 9.72 -13.15
CA PHE A 61 -9.53 9.02 -13.22
C PHE A 61 -10.03 8.46 -11.90
N SER A 62 -9.19 8.35 -10.87
CA SER A 62 -9.56 7.72 -9.60
C SER A 62 -8.65 8.12 -8.46
N GLN A 63 -9.19 8.11 -7.26
CA GLN A 63 -8.45 8.27 -6.03
C GLN A 63 -8.38 6.92 -5.30
N SER A 64 -7.15 6.44 -5.05
CA SER A 64 -6.88 5.27 -4.22
C SER A 64 -6.51 5.72 -2.82
N VAL A 65 -7.15 5.18 -1.80
CA VAL A 65 -6.89 5.48 -0.39
C VAL A 65 -6.47 4.22 0.33
N TYR A 66 -5.34 4.27 1.02
CA TYR A 66 -4.86 3.19 1.88
C TYR A 66 -5.32 3.45 3.30
N LEU A 67 -6.11 2.52 3.82
CA LEU A 67 -6.62 2.59 5.19
C LEU A 67 -5.86 1.62 6.08
N LYS A 68 -5.50 2.08 7.27
CA LYS A 68 -4.96 1.25 8.35
C LYS A 68 -5.96 1.16 9.50
N LYS A 69 -5.77 0.15 10.37
CA LYS A 69 -6.66 -0.10 11.51
C LYS A 69 -8.13 -0.15 11.09
N THR A 70 -8.41 -0.89 10.01
CA THR A 70 -9.74 -0.94 9.44
C THR A 70 -10.62 -1.97 10.11
N TYR A 71 -11.89 -1.62 10.21
CA TYR A 71 -12.94 -2.48 10.77
C TYR A 71 -14.08 -2.61 9.76
N LEU A 72 -14.46 -3.83 9.49
CA LEU A 72 -15.68 -4.15 8.78
C LEU A 72 -16.86 -4.01 9.73
N ILE A 73 -17.91 -3.33 9.30
CA ILE A 73 -19.15 -3.21 10.07
C ILE A 73 -20.12 -4.26 9.56
N TYR A 74 -20.37 -5.26 10.42
CA TYR A 74 -21.28 -6.36 10.13
C TYR A 74 -22.28 -6.54 11.30
N HIS A 75 -23.57 -6.42 11.03
CA HIS A 75 -24.65 -6.51 12.05
C HIS A 75 -24.31 -5.71 13.33
N SER A 76 -23.88 -4.44 13.18
CA SER A 76 -23.48 -3.56 14.27
C SER A 76 -22.23 -4.02 15.06
N LYS A 77 -21.57 -5.11 14.65
CA LYS A 77 -20.28 -5.58 15.19
C LYS A 77 -19.14 -5.11 14.30
N LYS A 78 -18.01 -4.82 14.93
CA LYS A 78 -16.79 -4.41 14.23
C LYS A 78 -15.81 -5.58 14.17
N PHE A 79 -15.44 -5.99 12.97
CA PHE A 79 -14.42 -7.02 12.74
C PHE A 79 -13.15 -6.37 12.19
N PRO A 80 -11.99 -6.57 12.81
CA PRO A 80 -10.74 -6.05 12.29
C PRO A 80 -10.36 -6.77 10.99
N ILE A 81 -10.10 -6.03 9.92
CA ILE A 81 -9.72 -6.56 8.60
C ILE A 81 -8.33 -6.11 8.15
N ASN A 82 -7.51 -5.61 9.09
CA ASN A 82 -6.18 -5.05 8.81
C ASN A 82 -6.24 -3.84 7.85
N ASN A 83 -5.33 -3.78 6.88
CA ASN A 83 -5.28 -2.67 5.93
C ASN A 83 -6.17 -2.97 4.71
N VAL A 84 -6.79 -1.93 4.18
CA VAL A 84 -7.65 -2.03 2.98
C VAL A 84 -7.29 -0.93 2.00
N ARG A 85 -7.18 -1.29 0.72
CA ARG A 85 -7.06 -0.30 -0.35
C ARG A 85 -8.46 0.00 -0.91
N VAL A 86 -8.83 1.27 -0.85
CA VAL A 86 -10.16 1.76 -1.23
C VAL A 86 -10.05 2.59 -2.50
N PHE A 87 -10.87 2.30 -3.51
CA PHE A 87 -10.97 3.08 -4.73
C PHE A 87 -12.25 3.91 -4.68
N LEU A 88 -12.08 5.22 -4.49
CA LEU A 88 -13.19 6.16 -4.42
C LEU A 88 -13.72 6.49 -5.82
N LYS A 89 -15.05 6.68 -5.91
CA LYS A 89 -15.72 7.11 -7.14
C LYS A 89 -15.48 8.57 -7.48
N LYS A 90 -15.33 9.40 -6.46
CA LYS A 90 -15.07 10.84 -6.57
C LYS A 90 -13.79 11.15 -5.82
N GLU A 91 -13.07 12.14 -6.31
CA GLU A 91 -11.97 12.72 -5.58
C GLU A 91 -12.51 13.46 -4.34
N GLU A 92 -11.95 13.11 -3.20
CA GLU A 92 -12.32 13.66 -1.91
C GLU A 92 -11.09 14.27 -1.25
N GLU A 93 -11.27 15.39 -0.60
CA GLU A 93 -10.21 16.03 0.17
C GLU A 93 -9.98 15.26 1.47
N LEU A 94 -8.97 14.39 1.45
CA LEU A 94 -8.58 13.53 2.55
C LEU A 94 -7.19 13.92 3.05
N LYS A 95 -6.99 13.78 4.36
CA LYS A 95 -5.69 14.01 5.00
C LYS A 95 -5.28 12.77 5.77
N PRO A 96 -3.97 12.41 5.80
CA PRO A 96 -3.50 11.28 6.60
C PRO A 96 -3.83 11.44 8.08
N GLY A 97 -4.29 10.36 8.69
CA GLY A 97 -4.76 10.33 10.07
C GLY A 97 -6.24 10.59 10.26
N MET A 98 -6.97 11.00 9.21
CA MET A 98 -8.43 11.10 9.27
C MET A 98 -9.05 9.72 9.40
N GLN A 99 -10.07 9.59 10.24
CA GLN A 99 -10.94 8.42 10.23
C GLN A 99 -12.07 8.63 9.23
N ILE A 100 -12.27 7.66 8.37
CA ILE A 100 -13.32 7.69 7.36
C ILE A 100 -14.20 6.45 7.46
N LEU A 101 -15.46 6.64 7.13
CA LEU A 101 -16.45 5.58 6.92
C LEU A 101 -16.78 5.57 5.44
N VAL A 102 -16.53 4.45 4.80
CA VAL A 102 -16.78 4.26 3.37
C VAL A 102 -17.67 3.04 3.14
N LYS A 103 -18.48 3.12 2.10
CA LYS A 103 -19.34 2.03 1.62
C LYS A 103 -18.98 1.71 0.19
N GLY A 104 -18.75 0.45 -0.10
CA GLY A 104 -18.40 0.01 -1.44
C GLY A 104 -18.41 -1.50 -1.59
N ILE A 105 -17.91 -1.98 -2.72
CA ILE A 105 -17.81 -3.41 -3.01
C ILE A 105 -16.47 -3.92 -2.48
N LEU A 106 -16.52 -4.72 -1.43
CA LEU A 106 -15.35 -5.37 -0.86
C LEU A 106 -15.07 -6.68 -1.63
N LYS A 107 -13.85 -6.82 -2.13
CA LYS A 107 -13.38 -8.03 -2.82
C LYS A 107 -12.05 -8.45 -2.27
N GLU A 108 -11.84 -9.74 -2.13
CA GLU A 108 -10.53 -10.30 -1.82
C GLU A 108 -9.54 -10.03 -2.94
N VAL A 109 -8.27 -9.88 -2.59
CA VAL A 109 -7.19 -9.70 -3.58
C VAL A 109 -6.92 -11.03 -4.26
N GLU A 110 -7.21 -11.10 -5.54
CA GLU A 110 -7.06 -12.30 -6.36
C GLU A 110 -5.58 -12.59 -6.64
N GLY A 111 -5.22 -13.88 -6.64
CA GLY A 111 -3.91 -14.35 -7.04
C GLY A 111 -3.66 -14.20 -8.56
N PRO A 112 -2.53 -14.72 -9.05
CA PRO A 112 -2.18 -14.62 -10.46
C PRO A 112 -3.16 -15.42 -11.32
N THR A 113 -3.65 -14.79 -12.40
CA THR A 113 -4.57 -15.42 -13.35
C THR A 113 -3.84 -16.37 -14.32
N ASN A 114 -2.54 -16.13 -14.55
CA ASN A 114 -1.71 -16.90 -15.47
C ASN A 114 -0.50 -17.51 -14.74
N PRO A 115 -0.05 -18.72 -15.10
CA PRO A 115 1.19 -19.29 -14.58
C PRO A 115 2.38 -18.34 -14.85
N GLY A 116 3.15 -18.02 -13.82
CA GLY A 116 4.26 -17.06 -13.91
C GLY A 116 3.87 -15.59 -13.92
N GLY A 117 2.57 -15.26 -13.80
CA GLY A 117 2.09 -13.89 -13.63
C GLY A 117 2.44 -13.32 -12.26
N PHE A 118 2.34 -11.98 -12.14
CA PHE A 118 2.55 -11.30 -10.87
C PHE A 118 1.48 -11.71 -9.84
N ASP A 119 1.93 -12.22 -8.69
CA ASP A 119 1.04 -12.58 -7.58
C ASP A 119 0.66 -11.35 -6.75
N SER A 120 -0.47 -10.77 -7.10
CA SER A 120 -1.02 -9.61 -6.38
C SER A 120 -1.40 -9.98 -4.94
N SER A 121 -1.91 -11.19 -4.70
CA SER A 121 -2.36 -11.60 -3.36
C SER A 121 -1.18 -11.66 -2.40
N GLN A 122 -0.08 -12.28 -2.79
CA GLN A 122 1.13 -12.37 -1.99
C GLN A 122 1.78 -10.98 -1.79
N TYR A 123 1.85 -10.16 -2.84
CA TYR A 123 2.40 -8.80 -2.75
C TYR A 123 1.64 -7.94 -1.75
N TYR A 124 0.31 -7.95 -1.79
CA TYR A 124 -0.51 -7.15 -0.87
C TYR A 124 -0.62 -7.79 0.51
N ALA A 125 -0.55 -9.12 0.63
CA ALA A 125 -0.51 -9.80 1.93
C ALA A 125 0.72 -9.40 2.76
N CYS A 126 1.89 -9.17 2.13
CA CYS A 126 3.08 -8.64 2.80
C CYS A 126 2.84 -7.24 3.42
N ARG A 127 1.86 -6.50 2.92
CA ARG A 127 1.42 -5.19 3.43
C ARG A 127 0.19 -5.29 4.33
N HIS A 128 -0.24 -6.48 4.68
CA HIS A 128 -1.45 -6.78 5.43
C HIS A 128 -2.73 -6.27 4.75
N ILE A 129 -2.75 -6.22 3.42
CA ILE A 129 -3.91 -5.86 2.61
C ILE A 129 -4.45 -7.13 1.97
N TYR A 130 -5.59 -7.60 2.44
CA TYR A 130 -6.26 -8.80 1.94
C TYR A 130 -7.47 -8.47 1.08
N TYR A 131 -7.98 -7.25 1.20
CA TYR A 131 -9.20 -6.81 0.52
C TYR A 131 -9.00 -5.48 -0.19
N PHE A 132 -9.63 -5.37 -1.36
CA PHE A 132 -9.84 -4.12 -2.07
C PHE A 132 -11.29 -3.70 -1.98
N MET A 133 -11.53 -2.43 -1.73
CA MET A 133 -12.87 -1.87 -1.85
C MET A 133 -12.98 -1.07 -3.13
N LYS A 134 -13.83 -1.55 -4.05
CA LYS A 134 -14.10 -0.91 -5.35
C LYS A 134 -15.38 -0.09 -5.30
N LYS A 135 -15.47 0.95 -6.16
CA LYS A 135 -16.62 1.85 -6.28
C LYS A 135 -17.08 2.42 -4.93
N ALA A 136 -16.12 2.76 -4.08
CA ALA A 136 -16.40 3.25 -2.75
C ALA A 136 -16.96 4.67 -2.78
N VAL A 137 -17.90 4.92 -1.87
CA VAL A 137 -18.47 6.23 -1.60
C VAL A 137 -18.15 6.60 -0.15
N LEU A 138 -17.65 7.81 0.05
CA LEU A 138 -17.40 8.35 1.37
C LEU A 138 -18.73 8.70 2.06
N LEU A 139 -19.00 8.09 3.22
CA LEU A 139 -20.19 8.37 4.01
C LEU A 139 -19.92 9.43 5.08
N LYS A 140 -18.79 9.29 5.79
CA LYS A 140 -18.40 10.20 6.88
C LYS A 140 -16.89 10.35 6.90
N LYS A 141 -16.40 11.53 7.25
CA LYS A 141 -14.99 11.81 7.55
C LYS A 141 -14.88 12.61 8.84
N THR A 142 -13.84 12.35 9.62
CA THR A 142 -13.53 13.10 10.83
C THR A 142 -12.63 14.28 10.45
N SER A 143 -12.81 15.42 11.11
CA SER A 143 -11.94 16.59 10.92
C SER A 143 -10.57 16.45 11.60
N THR A 144 -10.41 15.49 12.50
CA THR A 144 -9.14 15.22 13.20
C THR A 144 -8.18 14.50 12.27
N TYR A 145 -6.96 15.01 12.14
CA TYR A 145 -5.90 14.44 11.31
C TYR A 145 -4.56 14.48 12.08
N SER A 146 -3.58 13.71 11.58
CA SER A 146 -2.26 13.66 12.18
C SER A 146 -1.44 14.88 11.78
N GLY A 147 -1.16 15.79 12.74
CA GLY A 147 -0.34 16.98 12.49
C GLY A 147 1.06 16.65 11.96
N TYR A 148 1.67 15.56 12.42
CA TYR A 148 2.97 15.11 11.93
C TYR A 148 2.93 14.73 10.44
N HIS A 149 1.97 13.91 10.04
CA HIS A 149 1.83 13.50 8.63
C HIS A 149 1.49 14.70 7.75
N GLN A 150 0.67 15.62 8.26
CA GLN A 150 0.37 16.86 7.54
C GLN A 150 1.62 17.73 7.34
N ALA A 151 2.45 17.87 8.37
CA ALA A 151 3.70 18.62 8.26
C ALA A 151 4.66 17.98 7.24
N MET A 152 4.77 16.63 7.23
CA MET A 152 5.58 15.92 6.24
C MET A 152 5.07 16.11 4.81
N LEU A 153 3.75 16.10 4.60
CA LEU A 153 3.17 16.41 3.29
C LEU A 153 3.46 17.85 2.86
N MET A 154 3.37 18.81 3.78
CA MET A 154 3.71 20.20 3.48
C MET A 154 5.19 20.36 3.09
N VAL A 155 6.09 19.64 3.77
CA VAL A 155 7.52 19.62 3.41
C VAL A 155 7.72 19.00 2.02
N LYS A 156 7.09 17.86 1.74
CA LYS A 156 7.15 17.21 0.43
C LYS A 156 6.66 18.15 -0.67
N GLU A 157 5.53 18.82 -0.47
CA GLU A 157 4.97 19.75 -1.45
C GLU A 157 5.86 20.98 -1.68
N LYS A 158 6.47 21.53 -0.62
CA LYS A 158 7.46 22.61 -0.76
C LYS A 158 8.69 22.16 -1.55
N CYS A 159 9.21 20.96 -1.27
CA CYS A 159 10.33 20.40 -2.04
C CYS A 159 9.97 20.25 -3.52
N ARG A 160 8.76 19.77 -3.82
CA ARG A 160 8.25 19.65 -5.17
C ARG A 160 8.19 21.00 -5.88
N GLN A 161 7.62 22.04 -5.24
CA GLN A 161 7.57 23.39 -5.81
C GLN A 161 8.96 23.96 -6.10
N ILE A 162 9.93 23.70 -5.21
CA ILE A 162 11.33 24.10 -5.46
C ILE A 162 11.90 23.39 -6.67
N LEU A 163 11.66 22.07 -6.80
CA LEU A 163 12.11 21.28 -7.94
C LEU A 163 11.46 21.74 -9.23
N GLU A 164 10.16 22.00 -9.24
CA GLU A 164 9.43 22.54 -10.39
C GLU A 164 9.99 23.90 -10.85
N ASN A 165 10.27 24.79 -9.90
CA ASN A 165 10.83 26.11 -10.22
C ASN A 165 12.29 26.06 -10.68
N THR A 166 13.07 25.06 -10.26
CA THR A 166 14.51 24.97 -10.54
C THR A 166 14.79 24.12 -11.79
N ALA A 167 14.09 22.98 -11.93
CA ALA A 167 14.34 22.01 -12.99
C ALA A 167 13.36 22.14 -14.16
N GLY A 168 12.28 22.90 -14.05
CA GLY A 168 11.32 23.13 -15.12
C GLY A 168 10.78 21.83 -15.72
N LYS A 169 11.09 21.58 -17.00
CA LYS A 169 10.61 20.39 -17.73
C LYS A 169 11.13 19.06 -17.18
N ASP A 170 12.27 19.08 -16.51
CA ASP A 170 12.90 17.88 -15.96
C ASP A 170 12.46 17.61 -14.50
N ALA A 171 11.64 18.49 -13.91
CA ALA A 171 11.14 18.36 -12.54
C ALA A 171 10.51 16.99 -12.24
N PRO A 172 9.69 16.36 -13.13
CA PRO A 172 9.13 15.03 -12.86
C PRO A 172 10.16 13.93 -12.67
N VAL A 173 11.35 14.06 -13.30
CA VAL A 173 12.46 13.12 -13.14
C VAL A 173 13.07 13.28 -11.74
N PHE A 174 13.29 14.52 -11.32
CA PHE A 174 13.82 14.81 -9.98
C PHE A 174 12.81 14.44 -8.89
N ASP A 175 11.52 14.66 -9.10
CA ASP A 175 10.45 14.22 -8.20
C ASP A 175 10.47 12.70 -8.03
N ALA A 176 10.65 11.96 -9.12
CA ALA A 176 10.75 10.50 -9.07
C ALA A 176 12.01 10.03 -8.31
N ILE A 177 13.14 10.73 -8.45
CA ILE A 177 14.42 10.36 -7.83
C ILE A 177 14.48 10.80 -6.37
N VAL A 178 14.05 12.02 -6.05
CA VAL A 178 14.23 12.63 -4.71
C VAL A 178 13.05 12.36 -3.81
N LEU A 179 11.83 12.52 -4.33
CA LEU A 179 10.59 12.40 -3.56
C LEU A 179 9.88 11.05 -3.73
N GLY A 180 10.38 10.18 -4.63
CA GLY A 180 9.76 8.89 -4.94
C GLY A 180 8.45 8.98 -5.72
N GLU A 181 8.07 10.16 -6.20
CA GLU A 181 6.81 10.41 -6.90
C GLU A 181 6.95 10.11 -8.40
N LYS A 182 6.28 9.07 -8.87
CA LYS A 182 6.40 8.57 -10.25
C LYS A 182 5.19 8.92 -11.13
N THR A 183 4.16 9.51 -10.55
CA THR A 183 2.88 9.78 -11.23
C THR A 183 3.01 10.81 -12.36
N GLY A 184 3.91 11.77 -12.22
CA GLY A 184 4.17 12.79 -13.24
C GLY A 184 5.22 12.42 -14.29
N LEU A 185 5.82 11.22 -14.18
CA LEU A 185 6.90 10.83 -15.09
C LEU A 185 6.36 10.35 -16.45
N ASP A 186 6.80 11.01 -17.52
CA ASP A 186 6.46 10.63 -18.89
C ASP A 186 6.86 9.17 -19.17
N PRO A 187 5.94 8.35 -19.73
CA PRO A 187 6.22 6.97 -20.12
C PRO A 187 7.43 6.83 -21.04
N GLU A 188 7.68 7.79 -21.93
CA GLU A 188 8.83 7.78 -22.83
C GLU A 188 10.14 7.95 -22.05
N ILE A 189 10.18 8.86 -21.09
CA ILE A 189 11.34 9.04 -20.21
C ILE A 189 11.59 7.76 -19.42
N ARG A 190 10.55 7.15 -18.85
CA ARG A 190 10.65 5.89 -18.15
C ARG A 190 11.22 4.77 -19.02
N MET A 191 10.78 4.69 -20.27
CA MET A 191 11.30 3.71 -21.25
C MET A 191 12.78 3.95 -21.54
N ARG A 192 13.21 5.20 -21.70
CA ARG A 192 14.64 5.55 -21.90
C ARG A 192 15.51 5.10 -20.72
N TYR A 193 15.04 5.29 -19.48
CA TYR A 193 15.73 4.82 -18.28
C TYR A 193 15.80 3.28 -18.21
N GLN A 194 14.76 2.58 -18.70
CA GLN A 194 14.76 1.11 -18.81
C GLN A 194 15.77 0.63 -19.86
N LEU A 195 15.78 1.23 -21.03
CA LEU A 195 16.73 0.88 -22.12
C LEU A 195 18.18 1.18 -21.72
N ALA A 196 18.42 2.24 -20.98
CA ALA A 196 19.74 2.58 -20.44
C ALA A 196 20.18 1.68 -19.25
N GLY A 197 19.33 0.77 -18.77
CA GLY A 197 19.62 -0.12 -17.64
C GLY A 197 19.68 0.56 -16.27
N ILE A 198 19.31 1.86 -16.18
CA ILE A 198 19.38 2.67 -14.96
C ILE A 198 18.02 2.87 -14.28
N VAL A 199 17.01 2.10 -14.67
CA VAL A 199 15.66 2.15 -14.07
C VAL A 199 15.64 1.92 -12.56
N HIS A 200 16.66 1.21 -12.05
CA HIS A 200 16.83 0.97 -10.61
C HIS A 200 16.98 2.27 -9.81
N ILE A 201 17.53 3.34 -10.39
CA ILE A 201 17.63 4.65 -9.75
C ILE A 201 16.23 5.20 -9.43
N LEU A 202 15.29 5.04 -10.37
CA LEU A 202 13.89 5.42 -10.17
C LEU A 202 13.15 4.48 -9.20
N ALA A 203 13.64 3.25 -9.02
CA ALA A 203 13.03 2.26 -8.15
C ALA A 203 13.46 2.40 -6.68
N ILE A 204 14.72 2.74 -6.42
CA ILE A 204 15.31 2.85 -5.07
C ILE A 204 14.64 3.96 -4.26
N SER A 205 14.33 5.10 -4.89
CA SER A 205 13.68 6.22 -4.23
C SER A 205 12.25 5.89 -3.73
N GLY A 206 11.52 5.01 -4.43
CA GLY A 206 10.21 4.54 -3.99
C GLY A 206 10.23 3.66 -2.73
N LEU A 207 11.35 3.03 -2.42
CA LEU A 207 11.54 2.24 -1.19
C LEU A 207 11.74 3.11 0.06
N SER A 208 12.25 4.33 -0.08
CA SER A 208 12.51 5.22 1.05
C SER A 208 11.22 5.77 1.68
N GLU A 209 10.15 5.89 0.92
CA GLU A 209 8.86 6.35 1.44
C GLU A 209 8.21 5.30 2.37
N GLU A 210 8.34 4.02 2.03
CA GLU A 210 7.84 2.91 2.86
C GLU A 210 8.65 2.71 4.14
N SER A 211 9.96 2.98 4.10
CA SER A 211 10.84 2.81 5.26
C SER A 211 10.68 3.90 6.32
N MET A 212 10.25 5.12 5.95
CA MET A 212 9.99 6.18 6.92
C MET A 212 8.73 5.93 7.75
N VAL A 213 7.74 5.25 7.19
CA VAL A 213 6.50 4.92 7.91
C VAL A 213 6.69 3.73 8.85
N LEU A 214 7.58 2.77 8.49
CA LEU A 214 7.81 1.56 9.28
C LEU A 214 8.76 1.75 10.48
N LYS A 215 9.51 2.85 10.56
CA LYS A 215 10.54 3.06 11.60
C LYS A 215 10.02 3.64 12.92
N LYS A 216 8.70 3.72 13.11
CA LYS A 216 8.08 4.13 14.38
C LYS A 216 7.19 3.03 14.96
N ARG A 217 7.83 1.91 15.36
CA ARG A 217 7.34 1.00 16.40
C ARG A 217 8.24 1.04 17.59
#